data_4ade0cc83c5a675857251fd7d38da95e
#
_entry.id   4ade0cc83c5a675857251fd7d38da95e
#
_cell.length_a   1.000
_cell.length_b   1.000
_cell.length_c   1.000
_cell.angle_alpha   90.00
_cell.angle_beta   90.00
_cell.angle_gamma   90.00
#
_symmetry.space_group_name_H-M   'P 1'
#
loop_
_entity.id
_entity.type
_entity.pdbx_description
1 polymer ?
#
loop_
_entity_poly.entity_id
_entity_poly.type
_entity_poly.pdbx_seq_one_letter_code
_entity_poly.pdbx_strand_id
1 'polypeptide(L)'
;MNISKAAVIEGACTVGASKSNLIIETDHPYTEDELRAMLVKEAKKQGKEYGYYFRTVTSGFTYTGEGGSLNSFNVTPLEVYRVFVDGRPDQLVRGVDLIGTPLSMFSNISAAGNDPSVFTGSCGAESGWVPVTAISPTIFVSQIETQRREQARDIPPVLPSPKPENRVTENTDEVIFAALRSELDRNHAALILPNSPKPYYISYTISRFRHFSVAGSLGGILFSNVSPWQMNGGTRMMLGNYQRNNDVQYMEQIVPVQLPAEVDYDVIRRGFWES
;
A
#
# COMPACT_ATOMS: atom_id res chain seq x y z
N MET A 1 -9.79 5.52 14.76
CA MET A 1 -9.50 6.79 14.13
C MET A 1 -8.26 6.71 13.28
N ASN A 2 -8.25 7.36 12.13
CA ASN A 2 -7.33 7.05 11.07
C ASN A 2 -6.78 8.33 10.43
N ILE A 3 -5.47 8.37 10.19
CA ILE A 3 -4.82 9.32 9.30
C ILE A 3 -4.42 8.54 8.05
N SER A 4 -4.66 9.08 6.87
CA SER A 4 -4.24 8.49 5.61
C SER A 4 -3.40 9.48 4.84
N LYS A 5 -2.16 9.08 4.45
CA LYS A 5 -1.43 9.74 3.37
C LYS A 5 -1.99 9.26 2.05
N ALA A 6 -2.20 10.19 1.13
CA ALA A 6 -2.85 9.90 -0.14
C ALA A 6 -4.16 9.15 0.10
N ALA A 7 -5.12 9.86 0.58
CA ALA A 7 -6.45 9.31 0.59
C ALA A 7 -6.76 8.91 -0.82
N VAL A 8 -6.96 7.66 -0.97
CA VAL A 8 -7.50 7.04 -2.11
C VAL A 8 -8.70 7.80 -2.57
N ILE A 9 -8.48 8.53 -3.59
CA ILE A 9 -9.56 9.03 -4.37
C ILE A 9 -9.35 8.45 -5.75
N GLU A 10 -9.56 7.17 -5.85
CA GLU A 10 -10.02 6.63 -7.11
C GLU A 10 -11.41 7.23 -7.30
N GLY A 11 -11.44 8.25 -8.17
CA GLY A 11 -12.70 8.85 -8.55
C GLY A 11 -13.63 7.74 -9.02
N ALA A 12 -14.84 7.74 -8.49
CA ALA A 12 -15.90 6.87 -8.98
C ALA A 12 -15.94 6.95 -10.49
N CYS A 13 -15.55 5.88 -11.15
CA CYS A 13 -15.79 5.71 -12.57
C CYS A 13 -17.28 5.44 -12.74
N THR A 14 -18.04 6.49 -12.91
CA THR A 14 -19.40 6.34 -13.44
C THR A 14 -19.33 6.30 -14.95
N VAL A 15 -20.21 5.54 -15.57
CA VAL A 15 -20.39 5.47 -17.02
C VAL A 15 -20.42 6.88 -17.60
N GLY A 16 -19.39 7.27 -18.32
CA GLY A 16 -19.28 8.53 -19.03
C GLY A 16 -18.45 9.66 -18.41
N ALA A 17 -17.92 9.53 -17.19
CA ALA A 17 -17.08 10.57 -16.60
C ALA A 17 -15.96 10.00 -15.73
N SER A 18 -14.82 9.71 -16.36
CA SER A 18 -13.59 9.44 -15.61
C SER A 18 -12.90 10.76 -15.29
N LYS A 19 -12.63 11.03 -14.01
CA LYS A 19 -11.79 12.17 -13.60
C LYS A 19 -10.34 11.77 -13.77
N SER A 20 -9.60 12.46 -14.63
CA SER A 20 -8.18 12.17 -14.87
C SER A 20 -7.28 12.74 -13.79
N ASN A 21 -7.64 13.88 -13.20
CA ASN A 21 -6.84 14.54 -12.17
C ASN A 21 -7.73 15.00 -11.01
N LEU A 22 -7.27 14.73 -9.79
CA LEU A 22 -7.89 15.22 -8.57
C LEU A 22 -6.85 15.90 -7.71
N ILE A 23 -7.13 17.13 -7.29
CA ILE A 23 -6.26 17.90 -6.39
C ILE A 23 -7.06 18.21 -5.14
N ILE A 24 -6.50 17.89 -3.98
CA ILE A 24 -7.04 18.24 -2.66
C ILE A 24 -6.13 19.31 -2.06
N GLU A 25 -6.71 20.46 -1.76
CA GLU A 25 -6.05 21.60 -1.14
C GLU A 25 -6.78 21.99 0.15
N THR A 26 -6.07 22.64 1.05
CA THR A 26 -6.64 23.17 2.30
C THR A 26 -6.14 24.58 2.55
N ASP A 27 -7.03 25.45 3.04
CA ASP A 27 -6.68 26.82 3.44
C ASP A 27 -5.90 26.87 4.77
N HIS A 28 -6.01 25.80 5.58
CA HIS A 28 -5.37 25.67 6.89
C HIS A 28 -4.59 24.36 6.98
N PRO A 29 -3.37 24.31 6.41
CA PRO A 29 -2.54 23.10 6.47
C PRO A 29 -1.94 22.89 7.86
N TYR A 30 -1.89 21.65 8.30
CA TYR A 30 -1.29 21.22 9.55
C TYR A 30 -0.01 20.41 9.30
N THR A 31 0.90 20.41 10.25
CA THR A 31 2.06 19.52 10.21
C THR A 31 1.66 18.08 10.52
N GLU A 32 2.51 17.12 10.15
CA GLU A 32 2.28 15.70 10.47
C GLU A 32 2.13 15.47 11.98
N ASP A 33 2.95 16.16 12.80
CA ASP A 33 2.89 16.04 14.25
C ASP A 33 1.56 16.59 14.82
N GLU A 34 1.04 17.67 14.27
CA GLU A 34 -0.27 18.22 14.67
C GLU A 34 -1.41 17.28 14.30
N LEU A 35 -1.39 16.71 13.10
CA LEU A 35 -2.38 15.72 12.67
C LEU A 35 -2.31 14.46 13.56
N ARG A 36 -1.11 14.06 13.92
CA ARG A 36 -0.87 12.94 14.83
C ARG A 36 -1.41 13.25 16.24
N ALA A 37 -1.21 14.45 16.74
CA ALA A 37 -1.78 14.88 18.01
C ALA A 37 -3.33 14.90 17.98
N MET A 38 -3.91 15.32 16.86
CA MET A 38 -5.37 15.25 16.63
C MET A 38 -5.87 13.81 16.64
N LEU A 39 -5.14 12.87 16.01
CA LEU A 39 -5.47 11.45 16.02
C LEU A 39 -5.52 10.90 17.44
N VAL A 40 -4.49 11.17 18.25
CA VAL A 40 -4.43 10.74 19.66
C VAL A 40 -5.55 11.34 20.48
N LYS A 41 -5.79 12.65 20.33
CA LYS A 41 -6.87 13.36 21.03
C LYS A 41 -8.24 12.78 20.75
N GLU A 42 -8.52 12.52 19.48
CA GLU A 42 -9.84 12.01 19.10
C GLU A 42 -9.99 10.52 19.46
N ALA A 43 -8.91 9.71 19.38
CA ALA A 43 -8.92 8.34 19.88
C ALA A 43 -9.26 8.29 21.39
N LYS A 44 -8.67 9.18 22.18
CA LYS A 44 -9.03 9.35 23.60
C LYS A 44 -10.49 9.73 23.79
N LYS A 45 -10.98 10.70 23.03
CA LYS A 45 -12.39 11.14 23.09
C LYS A 45 -13.36 9.99 22.79
N GLN A 46 -12.99 9.08 21.88
CA GLN A 46 -13.78 7.91 21.53
C GLN A 46 -13.56 6.70 22.45
N GLY A 47 -12.74 6.83 23.48
CA GLY A 47 -12.41 5.73 24.41
C GLY A 47 -11.64 4.59 23.76
N LYS A 48 -10.85 4.87 22.70
CA LYS A 48 -10.02 3.89 22.00
C LYS A 48 -8.59 3.91 22.55
N GLU A 49 -7.93 2.75 22.54
CA GLU A 49 -6.53 2.64 22.95
C GLU A 49 -5.56 3.19 21.91
N TYR A 50 -5.98 3.24 20.64
CA TYR A 50 -5.16 3.68 19.51
C TYR A 50 -6.00 4.24 18.36
N GLY A 51 -5.36 5.02 17.50
CA GLY A 51 -5.83 5.36 16.18
C GLY A 51 -4.99 4.67 15.11
N TYR A 52 -5.47 4.63 13.88
CA TYR A 52 -4.71 4.10 12.75
C TYR A 52 -4.05 5.21 11.94
N TYR A 53 -2.79 4.99 11.57
CA TYR A 53 -2.05 5.78 10.61
C TYR A 53 -1.77 4.94 9.37
N PHE A 54 -2.34 5.34 8.23
CA PHE A 54 -2.16 4.68 6.94
C PHE A 54 -1.15 5.48 6.13
N ARG A 55 -0.01 4.90 5.80
CA ARG A 55 1.08 5.60 5.14
C ARG A 55 1.13 5.34 3.64
N THR A 56 0.88 4.13 3.22
CA THR A 56 0.99 3.72 1.83
C THR A 56 -0.19 2.86 1.45
N VAL A 57 -0.71 3.06 0.24
CA VAL A 57 -1.79 2.25 -0.33
C VAL A 57 -1.31 1.59 -1.63
N THR A 58 -1.80 0.39 -1.89
CA THR A 58 -1.46 -0.37 -3.10
C THR A 58 -2.55 -0.29 -4.16
N SER A 59 -3.79 -0.39 -3.73
CA SER A 59 -4.94 -0.42 -4.64
C SER A 59 -6.22 -0.06 -3.88
N GLY A 60 -7.26 0.12 -4.63
CA GLY A 60 -8.61 0.31 -4.12
C GLY A 60 -9.63 0.26 -5.24
N PHE A 61 -10.88 0.24 -4.88
CA PHE A 61 -11.97 0.40 -5.82
C PHE A 61 -13.12 1.17 -5.17
N THR A 62 -13.88 1.86 -6.01
CA THR A 62 -15.14 2.50 -5.63
C THR A 62 -16.24 1.93 -6.48
N TYR A 63 -17.29 1.45 -5.86
CA TYR A 63 -18.49 1.00 -6.54
C TYR A 63 -19.57 2.05 -6.40
N THR A 64 -20.01 2.61 -7.54
CA THR A 64 -21.11 3.55 -7.64
C THR A 64 -22.08 3.03 -8.67
N GLY A 65 -22.99 2.15 -8.26
CA GLY A 65 -23.94 1.51 -9.17
C GLY A 65 -25.30 2.18 -9.18
N GLU A 66 -25.95 2.21 -10.35
CA GLU A 66 -27.39 2.40 -10.46
C GLU A 66 -28.11 1.09 -10.08
N GLY A 67 -29.22 1.15 -9.38
CA GLY A 67 -30.05 -0.03 -9.12
C GLY A 67 -30.06 -0.54 -7.68
N GLY A 68 -29.83 0.32 -6.68
CA GLY A 68 -30.07 -0.01 -5.26
C GLY A 68 -28.90 -0.62 -4.52
N SER A 69 -27.74 -0.74 -5.15
CA SER A 69 -26.50 -1.07 -4.46
C SER A 69 -25.98 0.15 -3.71
N LEU A 70 -25.55 -0.04 -2.46
CA LEU A 70 -24.92 1.03 -1.68
C LEU A 70 -23.60 1.42 -2.32
N ASN A 71 -23.37 2.72 -2.53
CA ASN A 71 -22.07 3.23 -2.91
C ASN A 71 -21.06 2.83 -1.86
N SER A 72 -19.99 2.19 -2.28
CA SER A 72 -18.95 1.69 -1.37
C SER A 72 -17.57 1.85 -1.95
N PHE A 73 -16.57 1.97 -1.08
CA PHE A 73 -15.18 1.88 -1.45
C PHE A 73 -14.46 0.84 -0.59
N ASN A 74 -13.42 0.28 -1.14
CA ASN A 74 -12.43 -0.52 -0.43
C ASN A 74 -11.04 -0.05 -0.85
N VAL A 75 -10.18 0.18 0.13
CA VAL A 75 -8.80 0.56 -0.07
C VAL A 75 -7.92 -0.41 0.67
N THR A 76 -6.93 -0.91 -0.05
CA THR A 76 -5.93 -1.84 0.46
C THR A 76 -4.64 -1.11 0.82
N PRO A 77 -4.45 -0.75 2.10
CA PRO A 77 -3.19 -0.18 2.56
C PRO A 77 -2.11 -1.26 2.63
N LEU A 78 -0.87 -0.87 2.35
CA LEU A 78 0.29 -1.72 2.56
C LEU A 78 0.92 -1.48 3.93
N GLU A 79 0.99 -0.23 4.35
CA GLU A 79 1.65 0.17 5.58
C GLU A 79 0.66 0.84 6.52
N VAL A 80 0.40 0.19 7.66
CA VAL A 80 -0.57 0.62 8.66
C VAL A 80 0.05 0.56 10.06
N TYR A 81 -0.05 1.66 10.80
CA TYR A 81 0.42 1.73 12.17
C TYR A 81 -0.73 1.94 13.14
N ARG A 82 -0.63 1.31 14.30
CA ARG A 82 -1.40 1.70 15.49
C ARG A 82 -0.62 2.78 16.24
N VAL A 83 -1.22 3.95 16.36
CA VAL A 83 -0.70 5.07 17.14
C VAL A 83 -1.41 5.06 18.48
N PHE A 84 -0.70 4.75 19.55
CA PHE A 84 -1.28 4.55 20.86
C PHE A 84 -1.49 5.87 21.63
N VAL A 85 -2.58 5.92 22.40
CA VAL A 85 -2.95 7.11 23.17
C VAL A 85 -2.12 7.30 24.45
N ASP A 86 -1.44 6.26 24.89
CA ASP A 86 -0.57 6.25 26.07
C ASP A 86 0.89 6.63 25.78
N GLY A 87 1.22 6.89 24.50
CA GLY A 87 2.56 7.32 24.08
C GLY A 87 3.58 6.19 23.89
N ARG A 88 3.16 4.93 24.00
CA ARG A 88 4.05 3.81 23.64
C ARG A 88 4.37 3.82 22.13
N PRO A 89 5.46 3.19 21.71
CA PRO A 89 5.86 3.16 20.29
C PRO A 89 4.76 2.63 19.37
N ASP A 90 4.71 3.18 18.16
CA ASP A 90 3.80 2.74 17.13
C ASP A 90 4.02 1.27 16.78
N GLN A 91 2.94 0.59 16.49
CA GLN A 91 2.95 -0.80 16.09
C GLN A 91 2.54 -0.94 14.62
N LEU A 92 3.44 -1.44 13.80
CA LEU A 92 3.13 -1.85 12.43
C LEU A 92 2.18 -3.06 12.47
N VAL A 93 1.09 -2.99 11.72
CA VAL A 93 0.08 -4.06 11.62
C VAL A 93 -0.21 -4.40 10.17
N ARG A 94 -0.81 -5.57 9.94
CA ARG A 94 -1.18 -6.02 8.60
C ARG A 94 -2.67 -6.36 8.50
N GLY A 95 -3.17 -6.41 7.27
CA GLY A 95 -4.51 -6.90 6.99
C GLY A 95 -5.62 -5.99 7.52
N VAL A 96 -5.42 -4.68 7.42
CA VAL A 96 -6.43 -3.69 7.76
C VAL A 96 -6.79 -2.93 6.48
N ASP A 97 -7.96 -3.19 5.94
CA ASP A 97 -8.50 -2.46 4.79
C ASP A 97 -9.38 -1.30 5.24
N LEU A 98 -9.36 -0.22 4.47
CA LEU A 98 -10.31 0.89 4.62
C LEU A 98 -11.55 0.59 3.80
N ILE A 99 -12.71 0.70 4.44
CA ILE A 99 -14.00 0.48 3.78
C ILE A 99 -14.98 1.59 4.15
N GLY A 100 -16.08 1.67 3.44
CA GLY A 100 -17.16 2.60 3.73
C GLY A 100 -17.82 3.16 2.50
N THR A 101 -18.55 4.25 2.68
CA THR A 101 -19.11 5.01 1.57
C THR A 101 -18.28 6.28 1.32
N PRO A 102 -18.07 6.69 0.07
CA PRO A 102 -17.28 7.90 -0.25
C PRO A 102 -17.83 9.13 0.48
N LEU A 103 -19.13 9.31 0.50
CA LEU A 103 -19.76 10.46 1.13
C LEU A 103 -19.49 10.52 2.64
N SER A 104 -19.59 9.38 3.32
CA SER A 104 -19.30 9.31 4.77
C SER A 104 -17.83 9.62 5.05
N MET A 105 -16.91 9.08 4.24
CA MET A 105 -15.49 9.35 4.39
C MET A 105 -15.17 10.84 4.22
N PHE A 106 -15.65 11.45 3.13
CA PHE A 106 -15.42 12.87 2.86
C PHE A 106 -16.02 13.79 3.93
N SER A 107 -17.20 13.47 4.43
CA SER A 107 -17.88 14.25 5.50
C SER A 107 -17.12 14.19 6.83
N ASN A 108 -16.28 13.20 7.04
CA ASN A 108 -15.49 13.02 8.26
C ASN A 108 -14.06 13.55 8.15
N ILE A 109 -13.66 14.13 7.02
CA ILE A 109 -12.37 14.82 6.90
C ILE A 109 -12.44 16.08 7.77
N SER A 110 -11.53 16.15 8.75
CA SER A 110 -11.55 17.24 9.74
C SER A 110 -10.31 18.12 9.65
N ALA A 111 -9.23 17.67 9.03
CA ALA A 111 -8.00 18.43 8.81
C ALA A 111 -7.19 17.82 7.68
N ALA A 112 -6.28 18.63 7.10
CA ALA A 112 -5.34 18.19 6.08
C ALA A 112 -3.95 18.79 6.34
N GLY A 113 -2.94 18.09 5.85
CA GLY A 113 -1.54 18.40 6.07
C GLY A 113 -0.96 19.43 5.09
N ASN A 114 0.32 19.74 5.31
CA ASN A 114 1.13 20.62 4.44
C ASN A 114 2.09 19.80 3.54
N ASP A 115 1.85 18.53 3.38
CA ASP A 115 2.71 17.53 2.75
C ASP A 115 2.06 16.90 1.50
N PRO A 116 1.72 17.68 0.46
CA PRO A 116 1.07 17.12 -0.71
C PRO A 116 1.95 16.05 -1.38
N SER A 117 1.35 14.92 -1.65
CA SER A 117 1.96 13.81 -2.37
C SER A 117 1.16 13.48 -3.63
N VAL A 118 1.85 12.92 -4.63
CA VAL A 118 1.26 12.57 -5.92
C VAL A 118 1.05 11.08 -5.99
N PHE A 119 -0.17 10.67 -6.21
CA PHE A 119 -0.53 9.30 -6.55
C PHE A 119 -0.86 9.23 -8.05
N THR A 120 -0.30 8.26 -8.74
CA THR A 120 -0.60 7.99 -10.15
C THR A 120 -1.06 6.55 -10.32
N GLY A 121 -2.05 6.36 -11.15
CA GLY A 121 -2.63 5.04 -11.38
C GLY A 121 -3.46 4.97 -12.64
N SER A 122 -4.23 3.91 -12.76
CA SER A 122 -5.21 3.75 -13.83
C SER A 122 -6.58 3.50 -13.21
N CYS A 123 -7.57 4.23 -13.68
CA CYS A 123 -8.97 4.01 -13.32
C CYS A 123 -9.63 3.21 -14.43
N GLY A 124 -10.21 2.06 -14.07
CA GLY A 124 -10.93 1.19 -14.98
C GLY A 124 -12.43 1.24 -14.76
N ALA A 125 -13.19 1.36 -15.83
CA ALA A 125 -14.64 1.25 -15.86
C ALA A 125 -15.10 0.48 -17.11
N GLU A 126 -16.39 0.35 -17.30
CA GLU A 126 -16.98 -0.34 -18.46
C GLU A 126 -16.49 0.22 -19.82
N SER A 127 -16.14 1.51 -19.86
CA SER A 127 -15.61 2.20 -21.05
C SER A 127 -14.10 2.02 -21.27
N GLY A 128 -13.39 1.28 -20.41
CA GLY A 128 -11.95 1.03 -20.51
C GLY A 128 -11.14 1.66 -19.38
N TRP A 129 -9.81 1.71 -19.56
CA TRP A 129 -8.85 2.20 -18.58
C TRP A 129 -8.34 3.58 -18.97
N VAL A 130 -8.30 4.51 -18.02
CA VAL A 130 -7.73 5.83 -18.20
C VAL A 130 -6.67 6.10 -17.14
N PRO A 131 -5.56 6.77 -17.48
CA PRO A 131 -4.59 7.22 -16.49
C PRO A 131 -5.20 8.29 -15.58
N VAL A 132 -4.93 8.19 -14.29
CA VAL A 132 -5.44 9.13 -13.29
C VAL A 132 -4.31 9.60 -12.39
N THR A 133 -4.44 10.82 -11.88
CA THR A 133 -3.51 11.39 -10.91
C THR A 133 -4.30 12.01 -9.78
N ALA A 134 -3.91 11.70 -8.54
CA ALA A 134 -4.40 12.40 -7.36
C ALA A 134 -3.24 13.10 -6.66
N ILE A 135 -3.43 14.36 -6.31
CA ILE A 135 -2.51 15.13 -5.48
C ILE A 135 -3.25 15.42 -4.17
N SER A 136 -2.73 14.91 -3.08
CA SER A 136 -3.36 15.04 -1.78
C SER A 136 -2.32 15.16 -0.67
N PRO A 137 -2.52 16.09 0.28
CA PRO A 137 -1.78 16.06 1.54
C PRO A 137 -2.25 14.88 2.41
N THR A 138 -1.55 14.64 3.50
CA THR A 138 -2.04 13.78 4.58
C THR A 138 -3.38 14.33 5.08
N ILE A 139 -4.39 13.49 5.18
CA ILE A 139 -5.72 13.87 5.71
C ILE A 139 -6.01 13.22 7.04
N PHE A 140 -6.64 13.96 7.93
CA PHE A 140 -7.18 13.45 9.19
C PHE A 140 -8.69 13.22 9.07
N VAL A 141 -9.09 11.97 9.23
CA VAL A 141 -10.48 11.55 9.18
C VAL A 141 -10.93 11.18 10.59
N SER A 142 -11.95 11.86 11.11
CA SER A 142 -12.42 11.67 12.48
C SER A 142 -13.07 10.30 12.70
N GLN A 143 -13.65 9.72 11.67
CA GLN A 143 -14.26 8.40 11.72
C GLN A 143 -14.23 7.74 10.33
N ILE A 144 -13.70 6.53 10.25
CA ILE A 144 -13.72 5.69 9.05
C ILE A 144 -13.84 4.23 9.46
N GLU A 145 -14.52 3.45 8.67
CA GLU A 145 -14.64 2.01 8.89
C GLU A 145 -13.41 1.27 8.41
N THR A 146 -13.02 0.25 9.16
CA THR A 146 -11.93 -0.64 8.81
C THR A 146 -12.38 -2.08 8.88
N GLN A 147 -11.92 -2.87 7.94
CA GLN A 147 -12.19 -4.31 7.90
C GLN A 147 -10.88 -5.08 7.99
N ARG A 148 -10.91 -6.19 8.73
CA ARG A 148 -9.81 -7.15 8.67
C ARG A 148 -9.85 -7.83 7.31
N ARG A 149 -8.73 -7.78 6.57
CA ARG A 149 -8.61 -8.50 5.30
C ARG A 149 -8.71 -10.00 5.58
N GLU A 150 -9.65 -10.66 4.94
CA GLU A 150 -9.68 -12.11 4.91
C GLU A 150 -8.48 -12.59 4.10
N GLN A 151 -7.61 -13.33 4.73
CA GLN A 151 -6.47 -13.94 4.05
C GLN A 151 -6.86 -15.35 3.60
N ALA A 152 -6.55 -15.68 2.37
CA ALA A 152 -6.63 -17.04 1.87
C ALA A 152 -5.66 -18.01 2.61
N ARG A 153 -4.77 -17.47 3.44
CA ARG A 153 -3.85 -18.20 4.29
C ARG A 153 -4.13 -17.88 5.75
N ASP A 154 -4.63 -18.84 6.49
CA ASP A 154 -4.84 -18.75 7.94
C ASP A 154 -3.54 -18.71 8.77
N ILE A 155 -2.38 -18.73 8.13
CA ILE A 155 -1.09 -18.76 8.80
C ILE A 155 -0.52 -17.36 8.89
N PRO A 156 -0.42 -16.78 10.10
CA PRO A 156 0.22 -15.50 10.29
C PRO A 156 1.72 -15.58 9.96
N PRO A 157 2.39 -14.46 9.65
CA PRO A 157 3.83 -14.44 9.49
C PRO A 157 4.54 -15.05 10.70
N VAL A 158 5.53 -15.91 10.45
CA VAL A 158 6.28 -16.61 11.50
C VAL A 158 7.10 -15.64 12.34
N LEU A 159 7.62 -14.59 11.70
CA LEU A 159 8.39 -13.57 12.39
C LEU A 159 7.53 -12.38 12.81
N PRO A 160 7.88 -11.68 13.89
CA PRO A 160 7.24 -10.43 14.24
C PRO A 160 7.44 -9.38 13.14
N SER A 161 6.55 -8.39 13.09
CA SER A 161 6.64 -7.29 12.14
C SER A 161 8.02 -6.61 12.19
N PRO A 162 8.63 -6.27 11.05
CA PRO A 162 9.86 -5.49 11.03
C PRO A 162 9.64 -4.15 11.72
N LYS A 163 10.66 -3.69 12.47
CA LYS A 163 10.64 -2.36 13.07
C LYS A 163 10.90 -1.33 11.98
N PRO A 164 10.16 -0.22 11.95
CA PRO A 164 10.44 0.88 11.05
C PRO A 164 11.84 1.46 11.29
N GLU A 165 12.58 1.73 10.24
CA GLU A 165 13.92 2.30 10.32
C GLU A 165 14.02 3.69 9.67
N ASN A 166 12.97 4.14 8.94
CA ASN A 166 12.89 5.45 8.29
C ASN A 166 14.16 5.84 7.51
N ARG A 167 14.75 4.89 6.80
CA ARG A 167 15.95 5.15 6.00
C ARG A 167 15.56 5.94 4.75
N VAL A 168 16.01 7.19 4.70
CA VAL A 168 15.86 8.05 3.53
C VAL A 168 17.23 8.13 2.85
N THR A 169 17.31 7.66 1.60
CA THR A 169 18.46 7.86 0.73
C THR A 169 17.98 8.39 -0.61
N GLU A 170 18.80 9.21 -1.28
CA GLU A 170 18.48 9.77 -2.59
C GLU A 170 18.56 8.74 -3.72
N ASN A 171 19.28 7.65 -3.51
CA ASN A 171 19.49 6.61 -4.51
C ASN A 171 18.44 5.50 -4.35
N THR A 172 17.53 5.44 -5.30
CA THR A 172 16.44 4.44 -5.37
C THR A 172 16.94 2.99 -5.30
N ASP A 173 18.02 2.65 -6.01
CA ASP A 173 18.52 1.28 -6.05
C ASP A 173 19.14 0.88 -4.72
N GLU A 174 19.82 1.81 -4.04
CA GLU A 174 20.38 1.57 -2.71
C GLU A 174 19.27 1.30 -1.68
N VAL A 175 18.16 2.03 -1.74
CA VAL A 175 17.00 1.79 -0.86
C VAL A 175 16.44 0.39 -1.09
N ILE A 176 16.23 0.01 -2.35
CA ILE A 176 15.70 -1.32 -2.72
C ILE A 176 16.64 -2.42 -2.20
N PHE A 177 17.94 -2.36 -2.53
CA PHE A 177 18.87 -3.38 -2.11
C PHE A 177 19.07 -3.43 -0.59
N ALA A 178 19.05 -2.29 0.09
CA ALA A 178 19.16 -2.26 1.54
C ALA A 178 17.94 -2.91 2.20
N ALA A 179 16.73 -2.65 1.71
CA ALA A 179 15.49 -3.25 2.20
C ALA A 179 15.48 -4.77 1.97
N LEU A 180 15.80 -5.21 0.76
CA LEU A 180 15.86 -6.64 0.43
C LEU A 180 16.90 -7.37 1.27
N ARG A 181 18.10 -6.81 1.41
CA ARG A 181 19.16 -7.41 2.22
C ARG A 181 18.76 -7.53 3.68
N SER A 182 18.22 -6.46 4.27
CA SER A 182 17.78 -6.47 5.66
C SER A 182 16.72 -7.54 5.93
N GLU A 183 15.74 -7.69 5.03
CA GLU A 183 14.68 -8.68 5.20
C GLU A 183 15.19 -10.10 4.91
N LEU A 184 16.10 -10.27 3.94
CA LEU A 184 16.73 -11.54 3.66
C LEU A 184 17.57 -12.04 4.85
N ASP A 185 18.40 -11.17 5.42
CA ASP A 185 19.23 -11.49 6.58
C ASP A 185 18.37 -11.87 7.79
N ARG A 186 17.29 -11.13 8.01
CA ARG A 186 16.33 -11.41 9.07
C ARG A 186 15.65 -12.77 8.92
N ASN A 187 15.16 -13.08 7.73
CA ASN A 187 14.46 -14.34 7.46
C ASN A 187 15.44 -15.52 7.46
N HIS A 188 16.62 -15.34 6.89
CA HIS A 188 17.65 -16.39 6.92
C HIS A 188 18.10 -16.72 8.36
N ALA A 189 18.17 -15.73 9.24
CA ALA A 189 18.59 -15.94 10.63
C ALA A 189 17.50 -16.59 11.49
N ALA A 190 16.24 -16.17 11.34
CA ALA A 190 15.19 -16.41 12.33
C ALA A 190 13.98 -17.19 11.81
N LEU A 191 13.84 -17.42 10.47
CA LEU A 191 12.68 -18.13 9.93
C LEU A 191 12.80 -19.63 10.19
N ILE A 192 12.01 -20.12 11.11
CA ILE A 192 11.88 -21.54 11.44
C ILE A 192 10.40 -21.90 11.39
N LEU A 193 10.04 -22.77 10.46
CA LEU A 193 8.68 -23.29 10.34
C LEU A 193 8.47 -24.46 11.29
N PRO A 194 7.33 -24.56 12.00
CA PRO A 194 7.03 -25.70 12.84
C PRO A 194 7.09 -27.03 12.03
N ASN A 195 7.79 -28.01 12.55
CA ASN A 195 7.95 -29.34 11.93
C ASN A 195 8.56 -29.35 10.52
N SER A 196 9.29 -28.31 10.15
CA SER A 196 9.95 -28.20 8.85
C SER A 196 11.45 -27.94 9.01
N PRO A 197 12.29 -28.41 8.09
CA PRO A 197 13.69 -28.03 8.08
C PRO A 197 13.83 -26.52 7.83
N LYS A 198 14.93 -25.94 8.32
CA LYS A 198 15.25 -24.55 8.03
C LYS A 198 15.38 -24.35 6.51
N PRO A 199 14.89 -23.24 5.95
CA PRO A 199 15.14 -22.92 4.55
C PRO A 199 16.65 -22.85 4.27
N TYR A 200 17.10 -23.56 3.22
CA TYR A 200 18.50 -23.50 2.78
C TYR A 200 18.71 -22.46 1.67
N TYR A 201 17.62 -22.04 1.05
CA TYR A 201 17.65 -21.01 0.01
C TYR A 201 16.40 -20.10 0.15
N ILE A 202 16.65 -18.80 0.16
CA ILE A 202 15.64 -17.76 0.09
C ILE A 202 16.10 -16.74 -0.94
N SER A 203 15.23 -16.36 -1.86
CA SER A 203 15.52 -15.28 -2.80
C SER A 203 14.37 -14.30 -2.87
N TYR A 204 14.71 -13.02 -2.98
CA TYR A 204 13.79 -11.93 -3.23
C TYR A 204 14.12 -11.30 -4.58
N THR A 205 13.08 -11.03 -5.34
CA THR A 205 13.19 -10.39 -6.64
C THR A 205 12.31 -9.16 -6.67
N ILE A 206 12.82 -8.06 -7.18
CA ILE A 206 12.04 -6.87 -7.52
C ILE A 206 12.25 -6.55 -8.99
N SER A 207 11.14 -6.38 -9.70
CA SER A 207 11.11 -5.84 -11.06
C SER A 207 10.47 -4.48 -11.04
N ARG A 208 11.22 -3.45 -11.45
CA ARG A 208 10.73 -2.08 -11.60
C ARG A 208 10.70 -1.72 -13.06
N PHE A 209 9.53 -1.37 -13.58
CA PHE A 209 9.34 -1.13 -15.01
C PHE A 209 8.32 -0.02 -15.27
N ARG A 210 8.36 0.48 -16.48
CA ARG A 210 7.33 1.36 -17.04
C ARG A 210 7.08 1.00 -18.49
N HIS A 211 5.88 1.26 -18.96
CA HIS A 211 5.52 1.03 -20.35
C HIS A 211 5.62 2.33 -21.14
N PHE A 212 6.20 2.22 -22.31
CA PHE A 212 6.19 3.27 -23.30
C PHE A 212 5.36 2.80 -24.50
N SER A 213 4.35 3.57 -24.86
CA SER A 213 3.46 3.27 -25.99
C SER A 213 3.45 4.43 -26.95
N VAL A 214 3.69 4.13 -28.23
CA VAL A 214 3.61 5.09 -29.32
C VAL A 214 2.80 4.46 -30.46
N ALA A 215 1.89 5.22 -31.02
CA ALA A 215 1.26 4.86 -32.27
C ALA A 215 1.39 6.00 -33.27
N GLY A 216 1.60 5.66 -34.54
CA GLY A 216 1.70 6.60 -35.65
C GLY A 216 0.91 6.12 -36.84
N SER A 217 0.45 7.05 -37.64
CA SER A 217 -0.21 6.80 -38.95
C SER A 217 0.13 7.89 -39.94
N LEU A 218 0.34 7.52 -41.19
CA LEU A 218 0.59 8.43 -42.30
C LEU A 218 1.72 9.48 -42.02
N GLY A 219 2.77 9.05 -41.30
CA GLY A 219 3.91 9.93 -40.94
C GLY A 219 3.68 10.84 -39.73
N GLY A 220 2.52 10.78 -39.06
CA GLY A 220 2.22 11.51 -37.85
C GLY A 220 2.11 10.61 -36.63
N ILE A 221 2.52 11.12 -35.46
CA ILE A 221 2.32 10.44 -34.18
C ILE A 221 0.87 10.67 -33.74
N LEU A 222 0.10 9.59 -33.56
CA LEU A 222 -1.28 9.63 -33.08
C LEU A 222 -1.32 9.78 -31.56
N PHE A 223 -0.48 9.02 -30.86
CA PHE A 223 -0.25 9.18 -29.42
C PHE A 223 1.14 8.70 -29.03
N SER A 224 1.62 9.26 -27.92
CA SER A 224 2.83 8.82 -27.23
C SER A 224 2.54 8.91 -25.75
N ASN A 225 2.68 7.80 -25.05
CA ASN A 225 2.40 7.71 -23.61
C ASN A 225 3.50 6.94 -22.89
N VAL A 226 3.84 7.39 -21.70
CA VAL A 226 4.75 6.69 -20.79
C VAL A 226 3.98 6.43 -19.49
N SER A 227 3.84 5.15 -19.11
CA SER A 227 3.20 4.81 -17.85
C SER A 227 4.05 5.30 -16.67
N PRO A 228 3.43 5.52 -15.51
CA PRO A 228 4.17 5.61 -14.24
C PRO A 228 5.06 4.39 -14.03
N TRP A 229 6.06 4.51 -13.18
CA TRP A 229 6.83 3.38 -12.70
C TRP A 229 5.90 2.40 -11.96
N GLN A 230 6.10 1.12 -12.22
CA GLN A 230 5.46 0.03 -11.52
C GLN A 230 6.52 -0.86 -10.89
N MET A 231 6.18 -1.49 -9.78
CA MET A 231 7.11 -2.35 -9.07
C MET A 231 6.41 -3.64 -8.65
N ASN A 232 6.97 -4.77 -9.04
CA ASN A 232 6.50 -6.09 -8.67
C ASN A 232 7.61 -6.82 -7.92
N GLY A 233 7.25 -7.50 -6.86
CA GLY A 233 8.15 -8.35 -6.11
C GLY A 233 7.82 -9.83 -6.25
N GLY A 234 8.78 -10.67 -5.89
CA GLY A 234 8.60 -12.11 -5.81
C GLY A 234 9.49 -12.73 -4.75
N THR A 235 8.95 -13.68 -4.01
CA THR A 235 9.66 -14.48 -3.00
C THR A 235 9.74 -15.92 -3.44
N ARG A 236 10.92 -16.53 -3.34
CA ARG A 236 11.14 -17.97 -3.52
C ARG A 236 11.87 -18.52 -2.31
N MET A 237 11.35 -19.62 -1.76
CA MET A 237 11.93 -20.26 -0.60
C MET A 237 12.04 -21.77 -0.85
N MET A 238 13.22 -22.34 -0.55
CA MET A 238 13.45 -23.79 -0.66
C MET A 238 13.76 -24.39 0.70
N LEU A 239 13.03 -25.44 1.03
CA LEU A 239 13.20 -26.25 2.24
C LEU A 239 13.94 -27.55 1.89
N GLY A 240 14.71 -28.08 2.83
CA GLY A 240 15.45 -29.31 2.63
C GLY A 240 16.94 -29.08 2.32
N ASN A 241 17.43 -29.61 1.21
CA ASN A 241 18.81 -29.44 0.76
C ASN A 241 18.91 -29.58 -0.76
N TYR A 242 20.11 -29.42 -1.32
CA TYR A 242 20.33 -29.51 -2.78
C TYR A 242 19.98 -30.85 -3.43
N GLN A 243 19.89 -31.91 -2.65
CA GLN A 243 19.54 -33.26 -3.17
C GLN A 243 18.05 -33.55 -3.04
N ARG A 244 17.40 -33.00 -1.98
CA ARG A 244 15.96 -33.15 -1.72
C ARG A 244 15.40 -31.84 -1.21
N ASN A 245 14.55 -31.23 -2.01
CA ASN A 245 13.90 -29.96 -1.71
C ASN A 245 12.45 -29.95 -2.17
N ASN A 246 11.75 -28.89 -1.87
CA ASN A 246 10.37 -28.64 -2.28
C ASN A 246 10.24 -28.01 -3.67
N ASP A 247 11.33 -27.86 -4.41
CA ASP A 247 11.31 -27.34 -5.78
C ASP A 247 10.77 -28.40 -6.74
N VAL A 248 9.62 -28.14 -7.31
CA VAL A 248 9.02 -29.03 -8.30
C VAL A 248 9.55 -28.62 -9.66
N GLN A 249 10.23 -29.52 -10.34
CA GLN A 249 11.10 -29.35 -11.51
C GLN A 249 10.52 -28.57 -12.72
N TYR A 250 9.27 -28.15 -12.68
CA TYR A 250 8.59 -27.43 -13.77
C TYR A 250 7.70 -26.28 -13.31
N MET A 251 7.67 -25.95 -12.04
CA MET A 251 6.91 -24.79 -11.53
C MET A 251 7.82 -23.93 -10.66
N GLU A 252 8.27 -22.80 -11.19
CA GLU A 252 8.86 -21.75 -10.35
C GLU A 252 7.80 -21.29 -9.35
N GLN A 253 7.94 -21.74 -8.12
CA GLN A 253 7.07 -21.30 -7.03
C GLN A 253 7.54 -19.92 -6.53
N ILE A 254 7.32 -18.91 -7.37
CA ILE A 254 7.52 -17.52 -6.96
C ILE A 254 6.20 -17.05 -6.37
N VAL A 255 6.19 -16.72 -5.10
CA VAL A 255 5.06 -16.06 -4.46
C VAL A 255 5.11 -14.58 -4.83
N PRO A 256 4.09 -14.04 -5.52
CA PRO A 256 4.08 -12.63 -5.89
C PRO A 256 3.97 -11.75 -4.65
N VAL A 257 4.75 -10.68 -4.62
CA VAL A 257 4.74 -9.65 -3.59
C VAL A 257 4.15 -8.38 -4.18
N GLN A 258 3.09 -7.86 -3.59
CA GLN A 258 2.51 -6.59 -4.00
C GLN A 258 3.31 -5.44 -3.40
N LEU A 259 3.83 -4.58 -4.25
CA LEU A 259 4.61 -3.42 -3.88
C LEU A 259 4.01 -2.17 -4.51
N PRO A 260 4.03 -1.02 -3.81
CA PRO A 260 3.64 0.26 -4.41
C PRO A 260 4.66 0.72 -5.44
N ALA A 261 4.29 1.67 -6.27
CA ALA A 261 5.18 2.26 -7.26
C ALA A 261 6.30 3.11 -6.62
N GLU A 262 6.03 3.64 -5.44
CA GLU A 262 7.00 4.45 -4.68
C GLU A 262 8.04 3.55 -4.01
N VAL A 263 9.29 4.01 -4.02
CA VAL A 263 10.40 3.29 -3.41
C VAL A 263 10.59 3.80 -1.99
N ASP A 264 10.19 2.99 -1.03
CA ASP A 264 10.35 3.24 0.40
C ASP A 264 10.91 1.98 1.08
N TYR A 265 11.90 2.17 1.92
CA TYR A 265 12.62 1.09 2.60
C TYR A 265 11.72 0.22 3.47
N ASP A 266 10.90 0.85 4.31
CA ASP A 266 10.04 0.13 5.25
C ASP A 266 8.86 -0.53 4.54
N VAL A 267 8.35 0.11 3.49
CA VAL A 267 7.27 -0.44 2.66
C VAL A 267 7.71 -1.69 1.90
N ILE A 268 8.92 -1.70 1.33
CA ILE A 268 9.46 -2.87 0.66
C ILE A 268 9.62 -4.02 1.66
N ARG A 269 10.23 -3.78 2.81
CA ARG A 269 10.38 -4.78 3.87
C ARG A 269 9.03 -5.33 4.32
N ARG A 270 8.04 -4.46 4.45
CA ARG A 270 6.69 -4.84 4.81
C ARG A 270 6.05 -5.76 3.77
N GLY A 271 6.18 -5.46 2.50
CA GLY A 271 5.67 -6.29 1.41
C GLY A 271 6.24 -7.71 1.46
N PHE A 272 7.56 -7.84 1.64
CA PHE A 272 8.21 -9.16 1.75
C PHE A 272 7.92 -9.88 3.07
N TRP A 273 7.59 -9.19 4.14
CA TRP A 273 7.12 -9.81 5.37
C TRP A 273 5.70 -10.41 5.21
N GLU A 274 4.87 -9.84 4.35
CA GLU A 274 3.51 -10.33 4.09
C GLU A 274 3.49 -11.54 3.14
N SER A 275 4.53 -11.77 2.36
CA SER A 275 4.65 -12.86 1.40
C SER A 275 5.12 -14.16 2.06
#